data_cc019804bd139984947f0157f93202cc
#
_entry.id   cc019804bd139984947f0157f93202cc
#
_cell.length_a   1.000
_cell.length_b   1.000
_cell.length_c   1.000
_cell.angle_alpha   90.00
_cell.angle_beta   90.00
_cell.angle_gamma   90.00
#
_symmetry.space_group_name_H-M   'P 1'
#
loop_
_entity.id
_entity.type
_entity.pdbx_description
1 polymer ?
#
loop_
_entity_poly.entity_id
_entity_poly.type
_entity_poly.pdbx_seq_one_letter_code
_entity_poly.pdbx_strand_id
1 'polypeptide(L)'
;MYKETAKELIQFIEKSPTCFHAVAVMKEELEKAGYVELKETDKWTVQKGGKYFVTRNDSSLIALAVPEGEMKGFRIMASHSDSPSFKMKENPEMTVDNKYVKLNVCLLYTSPSPRDRSLS
;
A
#
# COMPACT_ATOMS: atom_id res chain seq x y z
N MET A 1 6.11 9.98 -23.81
CA MET A 1 6.54 8.90 -22.92
C MET A 1 6.63 9.36 -21.44
N TYR A 2 7.61 10.17 -21.03
CA TYR A 2 7.71 10.59 -19.61
C TYR A 2 6.50 11.37 -19.06
N LYS A 3 5.87 12.21 -19.88
CA LYS A 3 4.69 12.99 -19.46
C LYS A 3 3.45 12.13 -19.25
N GLU A 4 3.28 11.07 -20.01
CA GLU A 4 2.17 10.12 -19.85
C GLU A 4 2.35 9.29 -18.59
N THR A 5 3.52 8.70 -18.38
CA THR A 5 3.84 7.94 -17.17
C THR A 5 3.69 8.81 -15.90
N ALA A 6 4.14 10.06 -15.95
CA ALA A 6 3.95 11.00 -14.85
C ALA A 6 2.46 11.31 -14.58
N LYS A 7 1.65 11.42 -15.62
CA LYS A 7 0.21 11.64 -15.50
C LYS A 7 -0.49 10.41 -14.90
N GLU A 8 -0.13 9.22 -15.35
CA GLU A 8 -0.64 7.96 -14.79
C GLU A 8 -0.30 7.83 -13.29
N LEU A 9 0.95 8.19 -12.91
CA LEU A 9 1.36 8.20 -11.51
C LEU A 9 0.54 9.19 -10.68
N ILE A 10 0.30 10.40 -11.18
CA ILE A 10 -0.53 11.39 -10.49
C ILE A 10 -1.96 10.86 -10.31
N GLN A 11 -2.53 10.26 -11.33
CA GLN A 11 -3.86 9.67 -11.28
C GLN A 11 -3.94 8.52 -10.26
N PHE A 12 -2.89 7.71 -10.17
CA PHE A 12 -2.79 6.66 -9.15
C PHE A 12 -2.76 7.25 -7.74
N ILE A 13 -1.96 8.29 -7.52
CA ILE A 13 -1.85 8.97 -6.22
C ILE A 13 -3.19 9.60 -5.82
N GLU A 14 -3.87 10.29 -6.74
CA GLU A 14 -5.17 10.91 -6.50
C GLU A 14 -6.25 9.90 -6.11
N LYS A 15 -6.20 8.69 -6.68
CA LYS A 15 -7.11 7.59 -6.35
C LYS A 15 -6.73 6.83 -5.08
N SER A 16 -5.57 7.09 -4.53
CA SER A 16 -4.97 6.30 -3.45
C SER A 16 -4.72 7.11 -2.16
N PRO A 17 -5.75 7.74 -1.56
CA PRO A 17 -5.57 8.57 -0.37
C PRO A 17 -5.18 7.77 0.89
N THR A 18 -5.40 6.46 0.92
CA THR A 18 -4.98 5.56 2.01
C THR A 18 -4.35 4.29 1.44
N CYS A 19 -3.66 3.51 2.29
CA CYS A 19 -3.11 2.21 1.90
C CYS A 19 -4.17 1.25 1.36
N PHE A 20 -5.39 1.30 1.88
CA PHE A 20 -6.51 0.48 1.39
C PHE A 20 -6.93 0.87 -0.03
N HIS A 21 -7.03 2.17 -0.32
CA HIS A 21 -7.30 2.66 -1.67
C HIS A 21 -6.17 2.30 -2.63
N ALA A 22 -4.91 2.44 -2.19
CA ALA A 22 -3.76 2.07 -3.01
C ALA A 22 -3.80 0.59 -3.41
N VAL A 23 -4.10 -0.31 -2.46
CA VAL A 23 -4.23 -1.74 -2.74
C VAL A 23 -5.43 -2.02 -3.66
N ALA A 24 -6.57 -1.35 -3.46
CA ALA A 24 -7.74 -1.50 -4.31
C ALA A 24 -7.45 -1.09 -5.77
N VAL A 25 -6.78 0.04 -5.98
CA VAL A 25 -6.39 0.49 -7.32
C VAL A 25 -5.37 -0.45 -7.96
N MET A 26 -4.36 -0.92 -7.19
CA MET A 26 -3.40 -1.90 -7.70
C MET A 26 -4.08 -3.22 -8.09
N LYS A 27 -5.04 -3.69 -7.30
CA LYS A 27 -5.84 -4.88 -7.60
C LYS A 27 -6.56 -4.74 -8.93
N GLU A 28 -7.27 -3.62 -9.15
CA GLU A 28 -7.95 -3.33 -10.41
C GLU A 28 -6.99 -3.36 -11.62
N GLU A 29 -5.83 -2.74 -11.48
CA GLU A 29 -4.83 -2.70 -12.55
C GLU A 29 -4.23 -4.08 -12.84
N LEU A 30 -4.00 -4.89 -11.81
CA LEU A 30 -3.51 -6.26 -11.96
C LEU A 30 -4.56 -7.15 -12.64
N GLU A 31 -5.83 -7.04 -12.26
CA GLU A 31 -6.92 -7.78 -12.90
C GLU A 31 -7.04 -7.43 -14.39
N LYS A 32 -6.96 -6.13 -14.74
CA LYS A 32 -6.91 -5.68 -16.14
C LYS A 32 -5.71 -6.22 -16.91
N ALA A 33 -4.58 -6.42 -16.22
CA ALA A 33 -3.36 -7.00 -16.79
C ALA A 33 -3.38 -8.55 -16.84
N GLY A 34 -4.51 -9.17 -16.47
CA GLY A 34 -4.71 -10.62 -16.53
C GLY A 34 -4.11 -11.39 -15.35
N TYR A 35 -3.89 -10.75 -14.22
CA TYR A 35 -3.53 -11.43 -12.99
C TYR A 35 -4.78 -12.01 -12.31
N VAL A 36 -4.62 -13.16 -11.67
CA VAL A 36 -5.67 -13.87 -10.95
C VAL A 36 -5.42 -13.74 -9.44
N GLU A 37 -6.44 -13.36 -8.71
CA GLU A 37 -6.37 -13.28 -7.25
C GLU A 37 -6.30 -14.68 -6.62
N LEU A 38 -5.35 -14.87 -5.71
CA LEU A 38 -5.25 -16.04 -4.86
C LEU A 38 -5.65 -15.65 -3.43
N LYS A 39 -6.41 -16.50 -2.78
CA LYS A 39 -6.76 -16.33 -1.36
C LYS A 39 -5.74 -17.05 -0.48
N GLU A 40 -5.29 -16.43 0.61
CA GLU A 40 -4.33 -17.03 1.54
C GLU A 40 -4.83 -18.33 2.15
N THR A 41 -6.14 -18.49 2.30
CA THR A 41 -6.79 -19.68 2.88
C THR A 41 -6.83 -20.87 1.94
N ASP A 42 -6.62 -20.66 0.65
CA ASP A 42 -6.81 -21.67 -0.36
C ASP A 42 -5.49 -22.37 -0.70
N LYS A 43 -5.59 -23.60 -1.19
CA LYS A 43 -4.42 -24.29 -1.73
C LYS A 43 -4.11 -23.72 -3.11
N TRP A 44 -2.96 -23.07 -3.25
CA TRP A 44 -2.57 -22.46 -4.51
C TRP A 44 -2.09 -23.48 -5.53
N THR A 45 -2.65 -23.39 -6.72
CA THR A 45 -2.19 -24.14 -7.88
C THR A 45 -1.57 -23.17 -8.88
N VAL A 46 -0.26 -22.96 -8.75
CA VAL A 46 0.50 -22.01 -9.58
C VAL A 46 0.99 -22.73 -10.83
N GLN A 47 0.65 -22.19 -12.00
CA GLN A 47 1.03 -22.75 -13.30
C GLN A 47 2.17 -21.93 -13.94
N LYS A 48 2.95 -22.57 -14.80
CA LYS A 48 3.94 -21.88 -15.63
C LYS A 48 3.26 -20.86 -16.54
N GLY A 49 3.86 -19.70 -16.70
CA GLY A 49 3.28 -18.59 -17.45
C GLY A 49 2.14 -17.84 -16.73
N GLY A 50 1.72 -18.31 -15.57
CA GLY A 50 0.62 -17.73 -14.81
C GLY A 50 1.02 -16.43 -14.11
N LYS A 51 0.03 -15.56 -13.95
CA LYS A 51 0.14 -14.27 -13.24
C LYS A 51 -0.84 -14.27 -12.09
N TYR A 52 -0.37 -14.01 -10.90
CA TYR A 52 -1.18 -14.10 -9.68
C TYR A 52 -0.91 -12.93 -8.76
N PHE A 53 -1.87 -12.61 -7.92
CA PHE A 53 -1.65 -11.72 -6.78
C PHE A 53 -2.42 -12.19 -5.56
N VAL A 54 -1.98 -11.78 -4.41
CA VAL A 54 -2.61 -12.03 -3.12
C VAL A 54 -2.62 -10.74 -2.31
N THR A 55 -3.70 -10.50 -1.59
CA THR A 55 -3.82 -9.36 -0.69
C THR A 55 -3.92 -9.83 0.76
N ARG A 56 -3.45 -9.02 1.68
CA ARG A 56 -3.61 -9.24 3.12
C ARG A 56 -4.20 -8.00 3.77
N ASN A 57 -5.31 -8.17 4.48
CA ASN A 57 -6.05 -7.12 5.16
C ASN A 57 -6.40 -5.91 4.27
N ASP A 58 -6.48 -6.10 2.95
CA ASP A 58 -6.70 -5.04 1.95
C ASP A 58 -5.74 -3.84 2.07
N SER A 59 -4.61 -4.02 2.75
CA SER A 59 -3.60 -2.97 3.01
C SER A 59 -2.22 -3.32 2.47
N SER A 60 -2.01 -4.56 2.06
CA SER A 60 -0.79 -5.03 1.41
C SER A 60 -1.09 -5.99 0.28
N LEU A 61 -0.19 -6.05 -0.69
CA LEU A 61 -0.36 -6.85 -1.89
C LEU A 61 0.99 -7.43 -2.33
N ILE A 62 0.96 -8.68 -2.78
CA ILE A 62 2.08 -9.32 -3.46
C ILE A 62 1.57 -9.80 -4.82
N ALA A 63 2.21 -9.37 -5.90
CA ALA A 63 1.96 -9.86 -7.23
C ALA A 63 3.17 -10.69 -7.72
N LEU A 64 2.89 -11.77 -8.43
CA LEU A 64 3.90 -12.63 -9.00
C LEU A 64 3.55 -13.04 -10.42
N ALA A 65 4.57 -13.07 -11.29
CA ALA A 65 4.49 -13.62 -12.63
C ALA A 65 5.44 -14.80 -12.72
N VAL A 66 4.92 -15.95 -13.09
CA VAL A 66 5.67 -17.19 -13.22
C VAL A 66 6.17 -17.31 -14.65
N PRO A 67 7.47 -17.56 -14.89
CA PRO A 67 7.97 -17.75 -16.24
C PRO A 67 7.44 -19.04 -16.87
N GLU A 68 7.35 -19.08 -18.19
CA GLU A 68 7.02 -20.30 -18.93
C GLU A 68 8.17 -21.33 -18.90
N GLY A 69 9.40 -20.83 -18.85
CA GLY A 69 10.61 -21.62 -18.82
C GLY A 69 11.06 -22.03 -17.42
N GLU A 70 12.33 -22.44 -17.33
CA GLU A 70 12.95 -22.80 -16.05
C GLU A 70 13.16 -21.56 -15.17
N MET A 71 12.77 -21.66 -13.90
CA MET A 71 12.95 -20.57 -12.93
C MET A 71 14.39 -20.57 -12.40
N LYS A 72 15.18 -19.59 -12.82
CA LYS A 72 16.59 -19.44 -12.43
C LYS A 72 16.81 -18.51 -11.22
N GLY A 73 15.76 -17.87 -10.75
CA GLY A 73 15.82 -16.93 -9.63
C GLY A 73 14.59 -16.03 -9.56
N PHE A 74 14.63 -15.08 -8.62
CA PHE A 74 13.58 -14.11 -8.39
C PHE A 74 14.08 -12.70 -8.68
N ARG A 75 13.22 -11.89 -9.30
CA ARG A 75 13.37 -10.43 -9.36
C ARG A 75 12.29 -9.85 -8.46
N ILE A 76 12.71 -9.21 -7.38
CA ILE A 76 11.79 -8.67 -6.37
C ILE A 76 11.87 -7.14 -6.42
N MET A 77 10.71 -6.51 -6.55
CA MET A 77 10.51 -5.07 -6.34
C MET A 77 9.60 -4.90 -5.14
N ALA A 78 9.98 -4.07 -4.21
CA ALA A 78 9.20 -3.82 -3.00
C ALA A 78 9.11 -2.32 -2.74
N SER A 79 7.93 -1.89 -2.30
CA SER A 79 7.66 -0.54 -1.83
C SER A 79 6.64 -0.59 -0.69
N HIS A 80 6.55 0.47 0.10
CA HIS A 80 5.46 0.61 1.06
C HIS A 80 4.20 1.14 0.38
N SER A 81 3.04 0.80 0.90
CA SER A 81 1.71 1.24 0.42
C SER A 81 1.06 2.28 1.32
N ASP A 82 1.64 2.57 2.48
CA ASP A 82 1.19 3.58 3.41
C ASP A 82 1.77 4.95 3.09
N SER A 83 1.13 5.99 3.62
CA SER A 83 1.63 7.36 3.56
C SER A 83 1.59 7.97 4.96
N PRO A 84 2.52 8.87 5.31
CA PRO A 84 2.50 9.54 6.61
C PRO A 84 1.18 10.25 6.82
N SER A 85 0.49 9.93 7.92
CA SER A 85 -0.78 10.55 8.27
C SER A 85 -0.89 10.76 9.77
N PHE A 86 -1.78 11.67 10.16
CA PHE A 86 -2.12 11.90 11.55
C PHE A 86 -3.40 11.12 11.90
N LYS A 87 -3.37 10.45 13.05
CA LYS A 87 -4.57 9.85 13.65
C LYS A 87 -5.05 10.72 14.79
N MET A 88 -6.31 11.07 14.80
CA MET A 88 -6.94 11.72 15.95
C MET A 88 -6.99 10.76 17.14
N LYS A 89 -6.64 11.25 18.33
CA LYS A 89 -6.76 10.47 19.56
C LYS A 89 -8.24 10.37 20.00
N GLU A 90 -8.53 9.47 20.92
CA GLU A 90 -9.91 9.22 21.38
C GLU A 90 -10.59 10.47 21.99
N ASN A 91 -9.82 11.33 22.67
CA ASN A 91 -10.28 12.64 23.16
C ASN A 91 -9.44 13.74 22.47
N PRO A 92 -9.76 14.09 21.22
CA PRO A 92 -8.88 14.92 20.42
C PRO A 92 -8.96 16.40 20.74
N GLU A 93 -10.07 16.88 21.31
CA GLU A 93 -10.29 18.30 21.53
C GLU A 93 -9.52 18.80 22.77
N MET A 94 -8.71 19.82 22.56
CA MET A 94 -7.96 20.51 23.59
C MET A 94 -8.29 22.01 23.53
N THR A 95 -8.98 22.51 24.51
CA THR A 95 -9.31 23.95 24.61
C THR A 95 -8.11 24.72 25.16
N VAL A 96 -7.73 25.79 24.49
CA VAL A 96 -6.67 26.71 24.94
C VAL A 96 -7.29 28.10 25.17
N ASP A 97 -7.16 28.60 26.37
CA ASP A 97 -7.64 29.92 26.80
C ASP A 97 -9.14 30.19 26.50
N ASN A 98 -9.96 29.17 26.44
CA ASN A 98 -11.36 29.22 26.02
C ASN A 98 -11.62 29.95 24.68
N LYS A 99 -10.57 30.09 23.84
CA LYS A 99 -10.63 30.80 22.56
C LYS A 99 -10.32 29.92 21.37
N TYR A 100 -9.52 28.86 21.58
CA TYR A 100 -9.08 27.99 20.53
C TYR A 100 -9.31 26.52 20.86
N VAL A 101 -9.67 25.74 19.86
CA VAL A 101 -9.71 24.28 19.95
C VAL A 101 -8.57 23.72 19.11
N LYS A 102 -7.69 22.94 19.74
CA LYS A 102 -6.63 22.18 19.06
C LYS A 102 -7.03 20.72 19.01
N LEU A 103 -6.69 20.05 17.91
CA LEU A 103 -6.87 18.60 17.80
C LEU A 103 -5.61 17.89 18.27
N ASN A 104 -5.76 17.01 19.25
CA ASN A 104 -4.69 16.12 19.69
C ASN A 104 -4.58 14.95 18.72
N VAL A 105 -3.46 14.89 18.02
CA VAL A 105 -3.19 13.87 17.01
C VAL A 105 -1.93 13.10 17.35
N CYS A 106 -1.79 11.90 16.82
CA CYS A 106 -0.55 11.13 16.84
C CYS A 106 -0.13 10.77 15.43
N LEU A 107 1.16 10.57 15.22
CA LEU A 107 1.68 10.01 14.01
C LEU A 107 1.30 8.52 13.95
N LEU A 108 0.78 8.10 12.82
CA LEU A 108 0.43 6.70 12.58
C LEU A 108 1.68 5.95 12.11
N TYR A 109 2.61 5.66 13.02
CA TYR A 109 3.75 4.79 12.74
C TYR A 109 3.49 3.38 13.23
N THR A 110 3.70 2.43 12.35
CA THR A 110 3.63 0.99 12.67
C THR A 110 4.97 0.39 13.09
N SER A 111 6.06 1.15 12.94
CA SER A 111 7.41 0.72 13.33
C SER A 111 8.27 1.92 13.75
N PRO A 112 9.11 1.79 14.78
CA PRO A 112 10.08 2.81 15.13
C PRO A 112 11.10 2.96 13.99
N SER A 113 11.11 4.11 13.35
CA SER A 113 12.11 4.48 12.36
C SER A 113 13.40 4.94 13.07
N PRO A 114 14.57 4.72 12.50
CA PRO A 114 15.82 5.31 13.01
C PRO A 114 15.78 6.83 13.15
N ARG A 115 14.90 7.51 12.40
CA ARG A 115 14.65 8.96 12.52
C ARG A 115 13.93 9.36 13.80
N ASP A 116 13.12 8.46 14.38
CA ASP A 116 12.37 8.76 15.60
C ASP A 116 13.25 8.74 16.86
N ARG A 117 14.44 8.15 16.77
CA ARG A 117 15.42 8.09 17.87
C ARG A 117 16.22 9.38 18.07
N SER A 118 16.15 10.32 17.13
CA SER A 118 16.93 11.58 17.18
C SER A 118 16.20 12.72 17.86
N LEU A 119 15.02 12.50 18.44
CA LEU A 119 14.17 13.51 19.09
C LEU A 119 13.90 13.23 20.58
N SER A 120 14.70 12.40 21.22
CA SER A 120 14.70 12.20 22.68
C SER A 120 15.92 12.76 23.36
#